data_a53b76ab3833914efaa63cca7be32cfd
#
_entry.id   a53b76ab3833914efaa63cca7be32cfd
#
_cell.length_a   1.000
_cell.length_b   1.000
_cell.length_c   1.000
_cell.angle_alpha   90.00
_cell.angle_beta   90.00
_cell.angle_gamma   90.00
#
_symmetry.space_group_name_H-M   'P 1'
#
loop_
_entity.id
_entity.type
_entity.pdbx_description
1 polymer ?
#
loop_
_entity_poly.entity_id
_entity_poly.type
_entity_poly.pdbx_seq_one_letter_code
_entity_poly.pdbx_strand_id
1 'polypeptide(L)'
;MKLTIDDVRGRFQKHFDGTTGSVYASPGRINLIGEHTDYNNGFVFPGAVQQGMIAEIKPNGTRTVRAYSIDLKDYTEFSLDDAQGPSASWARYIFGVCREMMELGVPVEGFNTAFAGDVPLGAGMSSSAALESVYAFALNDIWGGNKVEKMELARVGQRTEHKYVGCNCGIMDQFASVHGKAGSLMRLDCRSGEFEYFPFNPQGYKLVLVNSQVKHELVGSPYNDRRRSCERVAEAINKLHPEVESLRDASYKQLDEVRGQVSEEDALRAHYVIGERERVLTVCDALEKGDYETVGKMMYETHEGLSKEYEVSCVELDYLNDIAREEGVTGSRIMGGGFGGCTINLVADELYDNFCKVVKEKFAAKFGKEPIVIDVVIGDGARKLC
;
A
#
# COMPACT_ATOMS: atom_id res chain seq x y z
N MET A 1 16.84 8.84 -5.91
CA MET A 1 16.86 10.02 -6.87
C MET A 1 15.52 10.70 -6.68
N LYS A 2 15.50 12.00 -6.48
CA LYS A 2 14.22 12.69 -6.28
C LYS A 2 13.64 12.98 -7.67
N LEU A 3 12.58 12.29 -8.04
CA LEU A 3 11.88 12.46 -9.31
C LEU A 3 11.32 13.88 -9.43
N THR A 4 11.52 14.51 -10.59
CA THR A 4 11.04 15.86 -10.87
C THR A 4 10.06 15.89 -12.05
N ILE A 5 9.27 16.97 -12.13
CA ILE A 5 8.38 17.20 -13.29
C ILE A 5 9.17 17.22 -14.59
N ASP A 6 10.34 17.87 -14.58
CA ASP A 6 11.17 18.04 -15.78
C ASP A 6 11.72 16.70 -16.28
N ASP A 7 12.00 15.75 -15.39
CA ASP A 7 12.42 14.40 -15.77
C ASP A 7 11.34 13.69 -16.60
N VAL A 8 10.09 13.78 -16.17
CA VAL A 8 8.94 13.16 -16.86
C VAL A 8 8.61 13.93 -18.15
N ARG A 9 8.53 15.25 -18.07
CA ARG A 9 8.22 16.13 -19.20
C ARG A 9 9.22 16.01 -20.35
N GLY A 10 10.51 15.97 -20.05
CA GLY A 10 11.54 15.79 -21.07
C GLY A 10 11.43 14.45 -21.81
N ARG A 11 11.02 13.39 -21.11
CA ARG A 11 10.76 12.09 -21.74
C ARG A 11 9.45 12.07 -22.51
N PHE A 12 8.40 12.68 -21.99
CA PHE A 12 7.13 12.84 -22.69
C PHE A 12 7.32 13.56 -24.03
N GLN A 13 7.97 14.71 -24.03
CA GLN A 13 8.26 15.49 -25.24
C GLN A 13 9.06 14.70 -26.28
N LYS A 14 10.04 13.91 -25.82
CA LYS A 14 10.88 13.09 -26.70
C LYS A 14 10.07 12.00 -27.41
N HIS A 15 9.06 11.41 -26.75
CA HIS A 15 8.25 10.32 -27.29
C HIS A 15 7.01 10.80 -28.06
N PHE A 16 6.53 12.03 -27.79
CA PHE A 16 5.28 12.56 -28.30
C PHE A 16 5.45 13.94 -28.97
N ASP A 17 6.38 14.02 -29.94
CA ASP A 17 6.56 15.11 -30.89
C ASP A 17 6.72 16.51 -30.26
N GLY A 18 7.46 16.62 -29.16
CA GLY A 18 7.75 17.89 -28.48
C GLY A 18 6.54 18.55 -27.80
N THR A 19 5.41 17.88 -27.72
CA THR A 19 4.18 18.40 -27.09
C THR A 19 4.25 18.31 -25.57
N THR A 20 3.34 19.00 -24.87
CA THR A 20 3.18 18.93 -23.41
C THR A 20 1.74 18.61 -23.05
N GLY A 21 1.55 17.96 -21.89
CA GLY A 21 0.28 17.66 -21.28
C GLY A 21 0.15 18.24 -19.87
N SER A 22 -0.89 17.85 -19.15
CA SER A 22 -1.02 18.11 -17.72
C SER A 22 -0.23 17.08 -16.92
N VAL A 23 0.37 17.52 -15.82
CA VAL A 23 1.19 16.67 -14.96
C VAL A 23 0.48 16.41 -13.64
N TYR A 24 0.45 15.16 -13.25
CA TYR A 24 -0.18 14.66 -12.02
C TYR A 24 0.81 13.85 -11.20
N ALA A 25 0.59 13.83 -9.89
CA ALA A 25 1.35 12.98 -8.97
C ALA A 25 0.44 12.20 -8.06
N SER A 26 0.87 11.02 -7.67
CA SER A 26 0.24 10.22 -6.61
C SER A 26 1.30 9.52 -5.79
N PRO A 27 1.20 9.54 -4.46
CA PRO A 27 2.18 8.94 -3.56
C PRO A 27 2.01 7.43 -3.45
N GLY A 28 3.11 6.76 -3.04
CA GLY A 28 3.02 5.50 -2.33
C GLY A 28 2.54 5.71 -0.89
N ARG A 29 2.53 4.63 -0.10
CA ARG A 29 2.08 4.71 1.30
C ARG A 29 3.00 3.91 2.23
N ILE A 30 2.99 4.29 3.48
CA ILE A 30 3.28 3.38 4.60
C ILE A 30 1.96 2.97 5.24
N ASN A 31 2.00 1.94 6.07
CA ASN A 31 0.95 1.65 7.03
C ASN A 31 1.62 1.52 8.39
N LEU A 32 1.19 2.29 9.41
CA LEU A 32 1.83 2.24 10.72
C LEU A 32 1.44 0.98 11.47
N ILE A 33 0.17 0.54 11.34
CA ILE A 33 -0.38 -0.68 11.94
C ILE A 33 -1.69 -1.06 11.24
N GLY A 34 -2.15 -2.31 11.37
CA GLY A 34 -3.38 -2.79 10.74
C GLY A 34 -3.13 -3.51 9.41
N GLU A 35 -2.10 -4.37 9.36
CA GLU A 35 -1.85 -5.18 8.16
C GLU A 35 -2.84 -6.34 8.05
N HIS A 36 -3.28 -6.63 6.82
CA HIS A 36 -4.23 -7.72 6.50
C HIS A 36 -5.61 -7.60 7.14
N THR A 37 -5.98 -6.41 7.62
CA THR A 37 -7.29 -6.15 8.22
C THR A 37 -8.28 -5.52 7.25
N ASP A 38 -7.83 -4.88 6.17
CA ASP A 38 -8.67 -4.14 5.22
C ASP A 38 -9.68 -5.04 4.49
N TYR A 39 -9.27 -6.18 3.97
CA TYR A 39 -10.17 -7.15 3.33
C TYR A 39 -10.97 -7.99 4.35
N ASN A 40 -10.75 -7.77 5.65
CA ASN A 40 -11.57 -8.28 6.75
C ASN A 40 -12.54 -7.23 7.31
N ASN A 41 -12.78 -6.14 6.57
CA ASN A 41 -13.60 -4.99 6.97
C ASN A 41 -13.07 -4.29 8.25
N GLY A 42 -11.80 -4.46 8.58
CA GLY A 42 -11.16 -3.93 9.78
C GLY A 42 -10.73 -2.47 9.67
N PHE A 43 -9.92 -2.05 10.62
CA PHE A 43 -9.27 -0.74 10.60
C PHE A 43 -7.84 -0.86 10.07
N VAL A 44 -7.40 0.15 9.32
CA VAL A 44 -6.02 0.35 8.90
C VAL A 44 -5.55 1.75 9.28
N PHE A 45 -4.23 1.94 9.36
CA PHE A 45 -3.68 3.22 9.81
C PHE A 45 -2.53 3.70 8.91
N PRO A 46 -2.83 3.92 7.59
CA PRO A 46 -1.82 4.33 6.63
C PRO A 46 -1.51 5.82 6.66
N GLY A 47 -0.39 6.17 6.01
CA GLY A 47 -0.03 7.53 5.62
C GLY A 47 0.58 7.54 4.23
N ALA A 48 0.21 8.54 3.42
CA ALA A 48 0.86 8.80 2.15
C ALA A 48 2.31 9.25 2.38
N VAL A 49 3.23 8.87 1.50
CA VAL A 49 4.64 9.26 1.60
C VAL A 49 5.04 10.23 0.49
N GLN A 50 6.20 10.88 0.60
CA GLN A 50 6.66 11.78 -0.45
C GLN A 50 7.06 11.06 -1.74
N GLN A 51 7.51 9.82 -1.64
CA GLN A 51 7.83 8.98 -2.81
C GLN A 51 6.54 8.60 -3.52
N GLY A 52 6.54 8.63 -4.85
CA GLY A 52 5.33 8.34 -5.61
C GLY A 52 5.56 8.18 -7.09
N MET A 53 4.49 8.35 -7.85
CA MET A 53 4.46 8.36 -9.31
C MET A 53 4.17 9.78 -9.81
N ILE A 54 4.84 10.18 -10.88
CA ILE A 54 4.51 11.37 -11.66
C ILE A 54 4.16 10.91 -13.07
N ALA A 55 3.04 11.40 -13.62
CA ALA A 55 2.60 11.13 -14.97
C ALA A 55 2.26 12.44 -15.70
N GLU A 56 2.74 12.59 -16.92
CA GLU A 56 2.29 13.61 -17.86
C GLU A 56 1.28 12.97 -18.82
N ILE A 57 0.12 13.59 -19.00
CA ILE A 57 -1.01 13.06 -19.76
C ILE A 57 -1.53 14.13 -20.71
N LYS A 58 -1.72 13.76 -21.99
CA LYS A 58 -2.28 14.62 -23.02
C LYS A 58 -3.32 13.87 -23.85
N PRO A 59 -4.59 14.32 -23.93
CA PRO A 59 -5.56 13.81 -24.89
C PRO A 59 -5.00 13.81 -26.32
N ASN A 60 -5.27 12.77 -27.09
CA ASN A 60 -4.76 12.61 -28.45
C ASN A 60 -5.86 12.53 -29.52
N GLY A 61 -7.14 12.70 -29.13
CA GLY A 61 -8.29 12.70 -30.04
C GLY A 61 -8.59 11.36 -30.69
N THR A 62 -8.12 10.26 -30.10
CA THR A 62 -8.34 8.89 -30.61
C THR A 62 -9.01 8.02 -29.54
N ARG A 63 -9.13 6.72 -29.80
CA ARG A 63 -9.51 5.71 -28.79
C ARG A 63 -8.32 4.89 -28.30
N THR A 64 -7.09 5.31 -28.65
CA THR A 64 -5.86 4.59 -28.33
C THR A 64 -5.09 5.33 -27.23
N VAL A 65 -4.68 4.60 -26.21
CA VAL A 65 -3.73 5.07 -25.20
C VAL A 65 -2.33 4.66 -25.63
N ARG A 66 -1.41 5.62 -25.65
CA ARG A 66 0.02 5.43 -25.93
C ARG A 66 0.79 5.76 -24.67
N ALA A 67 1.43 4.76 -24.07
CA ALA A 67 2.06 4.86 -22.76
C ALA A 67 3.54 4.51 -22.81
N TYR A 68 4.36 5.34 -22.17
CA TYR A 68 5.79 5.10 -21.97
C TYR A 68 6.15 5.06 -20.49
N SER A 69 6.63 3.91 -20.03
CA SER A 69 7.22 3.76 -18.70
C SER A 69 8.69 4.15 -18.76
N ILE A 70 9.06 5.25 -18.09
CA ILE A 70 10.42 5.79 -18.08
C ILE A 70 11.38 4.84 -17.37
N ASP A 71 10.96 4.29 -16.23
CA ASP A 71 11.78 3.41 -15.38
C ASP A 71 12.08 2.08 -16.05
N LEU A 72 11.09 1.50 -16.72
CA LEU A 72 11.22 0.25 -17.46
C LEU A 72 11.80 0.46 -18.86
N LYS A 73 11.85 1.70 -19.36
CA LYS A 73 12.21 2.06 -20.74
C LYS A 73 11.36 1.29 -21.75
N ASP A 74 10.09 1.13 -21.44
CA ASP A 74 9.14 0.31 -22.19
C ASP A 74 7.97 1.15 -22.69
N TYR A 75 7.57 0.89 -23.94
CA TYR A 75 6.48 1.55 -24.62
C TYR A 75 5.40 0.55 -25.01
N THR A 76 4.16 0.92 -24.81
CA THR A 76 3.02 0.14 -25.27
C THR A 76 1.88 1.05 -25.74
N GLU A 77 1.03 0.52 -26.58
CA GLU A 77 -0.25 1.13 -26.90
C GLU A 77 -1.36 0.09 -26.86
N PHE A 78 -2.55 0.56 -26.49
CA PHE A 78 -3.75 -0.27 -26.41
C PHE A 78 -5.00 0.55 -26.75
N SER A 79 -6.02 -0.14 -27.29
CA SER A 79 -7.33 0.47 -27.51
C SER A 79 -8.15 0.47 -26.23
N LEU A 80 -8.88 1.55 -25.96
CA LEU A 80 -9.88 1.61 -24.89
C LEU A 80 -11.07 0.67 -25.15
N ASP A 81 -11.25 0.24 -26.39
CA ASP A 81 -12.33 -0.64 -26.80
C ASP A 81 -11.92 -2.13 -26.78
N ASP A 82 -10.66 -2.43 -26.48
CA ASP A 82 -10.16 -3.80 -26.35
C ASP A 82 -10.80 -4.52 -25.17
N ALA A 83 -11.17 -5.79 -25.36
CA ALA A 83 -11.75 -6.61 -24.30
C ALA A 83 -10.71 -7.20 -23.33
N GLN A 84 -9.48 -7.46 -23.81
CA GLN A 84 -8.45 -8.19 -23.04
C GLN A 84 -7.37 -7.30 -22.46
N GLY A 85 -7.23 -6.07 -22.94
CA GLY A 85 -6.21 -5.14 -22.53
C GLY A 85 -4.79 -5.49 -23.01
N PRO A 86 -3.79 -4.69 -22.59
CA PRO A 86 -2.41 -4.83 -23.05
C PRO A 86 -1.71 -6.07 -22.47
N SER A 87 -0.73 -6.60 -23.21
CA SER A 87 0.13 -7.70 -22.75
C SER A 87 1.15 -7.26 -21.70
N ALA A 88 1.61 -6.02 -21.77
CA ALA A 88 2.53 -5.44 -20.77
C ALA A 88 1.86 -5.35 -19.41
N SER A 89 2.39 -6.03 -18.41
CA SER A 89 1.78 -6.14 -17.08
C SER A 89 1.54 -4.78 -16.40
N TRP A 90 2.50 -3.87 -16.49
CA TRP A 90 2.38 -2.53 -15.94
C TRP A 90 1.27 -1.69 -16.60
N ALA A 91 1.00 -1.93 -17.89
CA ALA A 91 -0.02 -1.17 -18.62
C ALA A 91 -1.45 -1.65 -18.30
N ARG A 92 -1.60 -2.84 -17.71
CA ARG A 92 -2.91 -3.36 -17.25
C ARG A 92 -3.50 -2.49 -16.14
N TYR A 93 -2.68 -1.88 -15.29
CA TYR A 93 -3.12 -0.92 -14.29
C TYR A 93 -3.75 0.32 -14.94
N ILE A 94 -3.10 0.88 -15.97
CA ILE A 94 -3.63 2.05 -16.70
C ILE A 94 -4.91 1.68 -17.45
N PHE A 95 -4.90 0.54 -18.14
CA PHE A 95 -6.05 0.02 -18.87
C PHE A 95 -7.25 -0.20 -17.93
N GLY A 96 -7.04 -0.87 -16.79
CA GLY A 96 -8.09 -1.14 -15.81
C GLY A 96 -8.70 0.14 -15.26
N VAL A 97 -7.87 1.13 -14.90
CA VAL A 97 -8.35 2.44 -14.45
C VAL A 97 -9.19 3.12 -15.53
N CYS A 98 -8.77 3.10 -16.81
CA CYS A 98 -9.56 3.66 -17.89
C CYS A 98 -10.93 2.97 -17.98
N ARG A 99 -10.97 1.65 -17.92
CA ARG A 99 -12.21 0.85 -18.00
C ARG A 99 -13.15 1.13 -16.84
N GLU A 100 -12.63 1.14 -15.61
CA GLU A 100 -13.42 1.42 -14.41
C GLU A 100 -13.97 2.86 -14.41
N MET A 101 -13.18 3.84 -14.85
CA MET A 101 -13.66 5.22 -14.99
C MET A 101 -14.76 5.34 -16.07
N MET A 102 -14.65 4.60 -17.18
CA MET A 102 -15.69 4.55 -18.20
C MET A 102 -16.97 3.89 -17.68
N GLU A 103 -16.87 2.85 -16.84
CA GLU A 103 -18.02 2.23 -16.17
C GLU A 103 -18.76 3.21 -15.25
N LEU A 104 -18.05 4.18 -14.66
CA LEU A 104 -18.64 5.28 -13.88
C LEU A 104 -19.24 6.41 -14.75
N GLY A 105 -19.20 6.26 -16.08
CA GLY A 105 -19.75 7.22 -17.02
C GLY A 105 -18.82 8.40 -17.35
N VAL A 106 -17.54 8.33 -16.97
CA VAL A 106 -16.54 9.31 -17.40
C VAL A 106 -16.21 9.06 -18.88
N PRO A 107 -16.35 10.06 -19.78
CA PRO A 107 -16.15 9.89 -21.21
C PRO A 107 -14.66 9.88 -21.58
N VAL A 108 -13.91 8.89 -21.07
CA VAL A 108 -12.47 8.76 -21.32
C VAL A 108 -12.17 8.55 -22.80
N GLU A 109 -11.30 9.36 -23.33
CA GLU A 109 -10.76 9.24 -24.69
C GLU A 109 -9.30 8.77 -24.66
N GLY A 110 -8.72 8.50 -25.84
CA GLY A 110 -7.33 8.14 -25.98
C GLY A 110 -6.39 9.30 -25.59
N PHE A 111 -5.24 8.93 -25.06
CA PHE A 111 -4.23 9.89 -24.61
C PHE A 111 -2.80 9.36 -24.80
N ASN A 112 -1.87 10.29 -24.84
CA ASN A 112 -0.45 10.01 -24.74
C ASN A 112 -0.03 10.21 -23.29
N THR A 113 0.83 9.34 -22.75
CA THR A 113 1.34 9.47 -21.38
C THR A 113 2.78 8.96 -21.26
N ALA A 114 3.56 9.64 -20.43
CA ALA A 114 4.82 9.13 -19.89
C ALA A 114 4.79 9.26 -18.37
N PHE A 115 5.31 8.27 -17.67
CA PHE A 115 5.33 8.24 -16.21
C PHE A 115 6.63 7.64 -15.67
N ALA A 116 6.97 8.05 -14.45
CA ALA A 116 8.05 7.48 -13.66
C ALA A 116 7.66 7.46 -12.17
N GLY A 117 8.36 6.65 -11.40
CA GLY A 117 8.21 6.56 -9.95
C GLY A 117 9.55 6.56 -9.22
N ASP A 118 9.56 7.14 -8.02
CA ASP A 118 10.68 7.01 -7.08
C ASP A 118 10.32 6.15 -5.85
N VAL A 119 9.19 5.44 -5.94
CA VAL A 119 8.84 4.36 -5.01
C VAL A 119 9.78 3.20 -5.24
N PRO A 120 10.63 2.82 -4.28
CA PRO A 120 11.55 1.72 -4.47
C PRO A 120 10.81 0.41 -4.76
N LEU A 121 11.19 -0.25 -5.85
CA LEU A 121 10.57 -1.52 -6.25
C LEU A 121 10.74 -2.58 -5.16
N GLY A 122 9.67 -3.28 -4.84
CA GLY A 122 9.67 -4.33 -3.83
C GLY A 122 9.79 -3.81 -2.38
N ALA A 123 9.66 -2.51 -2.15
CA ALA A 123 9.69 -1.92 -0.79
C ALA A 123 8.37 -2.06 -0.02
N GLY A 124 7.35 -2.66 -0.59
CA GLY A 124 6.02 -2.74 0.04
C GLY A 124 5.30 -1.39 0.18
N MET A 125 5.75 -0.35 -0.55
CA MET A 125 5.19 1.01 -0.50
C MET A 125 4.08 1.25 -1.54
N SER A 126 3.53 0.21 -2.15
CA SER A 126 2.39 0.23 -3.09
C SER A 126 2.58 1.13 -4.32
N SER A 127 3.59 0.81 -5.13
CA SER A 127 3.78 1.48 -6.42
C SER A 127 2.60 1.27 -7.39
N SER A 128 1.89 0.13 -7.31
CA SER A 128 0.68 -0.14 -8.10
C SER A 128 -0.44 0.84 -7.76
N ALA A 129 -0.77 0.98 -6.47
CA ALA A 129 -1.80 1.92 -6.03
C ALA A 129 -1.44 3.38 -6.38
N ALA A 130 -0.16 3.77 -6.29
CA ALA A 130 0.30 5.08 -6.74
C ALA A 130 0.07 5.27 -8.25
N LEU A 131 0.36 4.24 -9.07
CA LEU A 131 0.14 4.26 -10.51
C LEU A 131 -1.36 4.34 -10.85
N GLU A 132 -2.18 3.52 -10.22
CA GLU A 132 -3.64 3.56 -10.40
C GLU A 132 -4.23 4.91 -10.02
N SER A 133 -3.84 5.42 -8.86
CA SER A 133 -4.39 6.66 -8.30
C SER A 133 -3.99 7.90 -9.12
N VAL A 134 -2.78 7.95 -9.68
CA VAL A 134 -2.39 9.08 -10.54
C VAL A 134 -3.25 9.13 -11.81
N TYR A 135 -3.55 7.97 -12.40
CA TYR A 135 -4.43 7.93 -13.58
C TYR A 135 -5.90 8.14 -13.22
N ALA A 136 -6.42 7.53 -12.15
CA ALA A 136 -7.80 7.76 -11.73
C ALA A 136 -8.06 9.25 -11.45
N PHE A 137 -7.15 9.92 -10.74
CA PHE A 137 -7.23 11.35 -10.48
C PHE A 137 -7.15 12.18 -11.77
N ALA A 138 -6.20 11.88 -12.65
CA ALA A 138 -6.01 12.59 -13.89
C ALA A 138 -7.22 12.46 -14.85
N LEU A 139 -7.77 11.25 -15.00
CA LEU A 139 -8.94 11.02 -15.87
C LEU A 139 -10.19 11.73 -15.33
N ASN A 140 -10.33 11.79 -14.00
CA ASN A 140 -11.40 12.57 -13.35
C ASN A 140 -11.25 14.07 -13.61
N ASP A 141 -10.02 14.62 -13.56
CA ASP A 141 -9.76 16.02 -13.87
C ASP A 141 -9.99 16.35 -15.35
N ILE A 142 -9.47 15.52 -16.27
CA ILE A 142 -9.48 15.79 -17.71
C ILE A 142 -10.89 15.60 -18.32
N TRP A 143 -11.58 14.52 -17.97
CA TRP A 143 -12.86 14.14 -18.58
C TRP A 143 -14.03 14.05 -17.60
N GLY A 144 -13.79 13.81 -16.31
CA GLY A 144 -14.83 13.68 -15.30
C GLY A 144 -15.31 15.01 -14.72
N GLY A 145 -14.62 16.11 -15.00
CA GLY A 145 -14.92 17.43 -14.42
C GLY A 145 -14.81 17.42 -12.88
N ASN A 146 -13.96 16.58 -12.32
CA ASN A 146 -13.74 16.37 -10.89
C ASN A 146 -15.00 15.95 -10.10
N LYS A 147 -15.95 15.25 -10.75
CA LYS A 147 -17.22 14.83 -10.16
C LYS A 147 -17.16 13.47 -9.45
N VAL A 148 -16.18 12.66 -9.76
CA VAL A 148 -15.99 11.37 -9.07
C VAL A 148 -15.35 11.64 -7.72
N GLU A 149 -16.02 11.21 -6.66
CA GLU A 149 -15.55 11.39 -5.29
C GLU A 149 -14.24 10.64 -5.02
N LYS A 150 -13.39 11.16 -4.13
CA LYS A 150 -12.08 10.60 -3.83
C LYS A 150 -12.14 9.12 -3.40
N MET A 151 -13.11 8.75 -2.56
CA MET A 151 -13.27 7.36 -2.14
C MET A 151 -13.59 6.44 -3.34
N GLU A 152 -14.37 6.94 -4.30
CA GLU A 152 -14.67 6.17 -5.50
C GLU A 152 -13.45 6.05 -6.43
N LEU A 153 -12.58 7.08 -6.50
CA LEU A 153 -11.29 6.96 -7.18
C LEU A 153 -10.40 5.88 -6.56
N ALA A 154 -10.38 5.76 -5.23
CA ALA A 154 -9.68 4.66 -4.57
C ALA A 154 -10.28 3.29 -4.92
N ARG A 155 -11.62 3.19 -4.98
CA ARG A 155 -12.31 1.96 -5.41
C ARG A 155 -12.05 1.59 -6.87
N VAL A 156 -11.86 2.58 -7.74
CA VAL A 156 -11.43 2.35 -9.14
C VAL A 156 -10.11 1.59 -9.17
N GLY A 157 -9.11 2.03 -8.40
CA GLY A 157 -7.83 1.32 -8.29
C GLY A 157 -8.01 -0.10 -7.74
N GLN A 158 -8.75 -0.27 -6.65
CA GLN A 158 -9.01 -1.59 -6.08
C GLN A 158 -9.70 -2.55 -7.09
N ARG A 159 -10.73 -2.08 -7.81
CA ARG A 159 -11.39 -2.90 -8.85
C ARG A 159 -10.45 -3.21 -10.01
N THR A 160 -9.52 -2.30 -10.33
CA THR A 160 -8.46 -2.55 -11.31
C THR A 160 -7.58 -3.72 -10.90
N GLU A 161 -7.09 -3.74 -9.65
CA GLU A 161 -6.33 -4.88 -9.12
C GLU A 161 -7.12 -6.20 -9.21
N HIS A 162 -8.39 -6.18 -8.82
CA HIS A 162 -9.23 -7.38 -8.81
C HIS A 162 -9.52 -7.93 -10.22
N LYS A 163 -9.97 -7.05 -11.14
CA LYS A 163 -10.50 -7.47 -12.46
C LYS A 163 -9.41 -7.65 -13.52
N TYR A 164 -8.36 -6.81 -13.49
CA TYR A 164 -7.39 -6.72 -14.59
C TYR A 164 -5.99 -7.21 -14.22
N VAL A 165 -5.67 -7.26 -12.93
CA VAL A 165 -4.36 -7.70 -12.42
C VAL A 165 -4.43 -9.07 -11.74
N GLY A 166 -5.54 -9.37 -11.05
CA GLY A 166 -5.77 -10.66 -10.36
C GLY A 166 -5.27 -10.68 -8.91
N CYS A 167 -5.10 -9.51 -8.30
CA CYS A 167 -4.77 -9.36 -6.89
C CYS A 167 -6.03 -8.97 -6.10
N ASN A 168 -6.51 -9.82 -5.18
CA ASN A 168 -7.68 -9.55 -4.36
C ASN A 168 -7.32 -8.73 -3.11
N CYS A 169 -6.68 -7.57 -3.32
CA CYS A 169 -6.28 -6.66 -2.25
C CYS A 169 -7.48 -6.00 -1.55
N GLY A 170 -7.24 -5.44 -0.35
CA GLY A 170 -8.15 -4.51 0.30
C GLY A 170 -8.08 -3.12 -0.33
N ILE A 171 -8.69 -2.12 0.34
CA ILE A 171 -8.78 -0.73 -0.16
C ILE A 171 -7.66 0.17 0.35
N MET A 172 -6.88 -0.25 1.35
CA MET A 172 -5.95 0.58 2.10
C MET A 172 -4.99 1.37 1.22
N ASP A 173 -4.38 0.72 0.26
CA ASP A 173 -3.29 1.26 -0.55
C ASP A 173 -3.77 2.41 -1.44
N GLN A 174 -4.84 2.18 -2.19
CA GLN A 174 -5.45 3.18 -3.05
C GLN A 174 -6.07 4.31 -2.24
N PHE A 175 -6.71 3.98 -1.10
CA PHE A 175 -7.23 4.98 -0.19
C PHE A 175 -6.13 5.93 0.28
N ALA A 176 -5.00 5.40 0.75
CA ALA A 176 -3.89 6.21 1.23
C ALA A 176 -3.28 7.09 0.13
N SER A 177 -3.13 6.53 -1.09
CA SER A 177 -2.62 7.28 -2.25
C SER A 177 -3.53 8.43 -2.67
N VAL A 178 -4.86 8.28 -2.53
CA VAL A 178 -5.84 9.32 -2.93
C VAL A 178 -6.07 10.34 -1.82
N HIS A 179 -6.23 9.90 -0.56
CA HIS A 179 -6.65 10.74 0.57
C HIS A 179 -5.49 11.32 1.38
N GLY A 180 -4.24 10.95 1.11
CA GLY A 180 -3.07 11.39 1.86
C GLY A 180 -3.08 12.88 2.15
N LYS A 181 -2.59 13.24 3.35
CA LYS A 181 -2.41 14.61 3.81
C LYS A 181 -1.07 14.73 4.52
N ALA A 182 -0.27 15.68 4.11
CA ALA A 182 1.03 15.92 4.69
C ALA A 182 0.96 16.05 6.22
N GLY A 183 1.86 15.37 6.92
CA GLY A 183 1.93 15.38 8.38
C GLY A 183 0.76 14.68 9.09
N SER A 184 0.00 13.82 8.40
CA SER A 184 -1.12 13.10 9.01
C SER A 184 -1.18 11.65 8.58
N LEU A 185 -1.39 10.73 9.51
CA LEU A 185 -1.85 9.38 9.26
C LEU A 185 -3.39 9.37 9.20
N MET A 186 -3.96 8.27 8.72
CA MET A 186 -5.39 8.14 8.54
C MET A 186 -5.89 6.83 9.13
N ARG A 187 -6.80 6.87 10.10
CA ARG A 187 -7.54 5.67 10.50
C ARG A 187 -8.73 5.51 9.56
N LEU A 188 -8.69 4.49 8.73
CA LEU A 188 -9.79 4.12 7.86
C LEU A 188 -10.57 2.95 8.47
N ASP A 189 -11.87 3.09 8.54
CA ASP A 189 -12.81 1.97 8.71
C ASP A 189 -13.10 1.38 7.33
N CYS A 190 -12.55 0.21 7.03
CA CYS A 190 -12.69 -0.42 5.70
C CYS A 190 -14.11 -0.93 5.42
N ARG A 191 -15.00 -1.02 6.43
CA ARG A 191 -16.41 -1.39 6.25
C ARG A 191 -17.25 -0.20 5.81
N SER A 192 -17.22 0.88 6.58
CA SER A 192 -18.04 2.07 6.31
C SER A 192 -17.42 3.00 5.27
N GLY A 193 -16.09 2.98 5.13
CA GLY A 193 -15.33 3.95 4.36
C GLY A 193 -15.12 5.28 5.09
N GLU A 194 -15.57 5.39 6.34
CA GLU A 194 -15.32 6.57 7.17
C GLU A 194 -13.86 6.59 7.63
N PHE A 195 -13.30 7.77 7.76
CA PHE A 195 -11.92 7.91 8.19
C PHE A 195 -11.66 9.20 8.95
N GLU A 196 -10.58 9.19 9.74
CA GLU A 196 -10.10 10.34 10.50
C GLU A 196 -8.62 10.58 10.25
N TYR A 197 -8.23 11.86 10.23
CA TYR A 197 -6.82 12.25 10.18
C TYR A 197 -6.25 12.38 11.59
N PHE A 198 -5.13 11.73 11.82
CA PHE A 198 -4.33 11.82 13.03
C PHE A 198 -3.06 12.62 12.72
N PRO A 199 -2.84 13.80 13.32
CA PRO A 199 -1.58 14.51 13.17
C PRO A 199 -0.41 13.60 13.57
N PHE A 200 0.58 13.51 12.71
CA PHE A 200 1.75 12.67 12.92
C PHE A 200 3.03 13.50 12.75
N ASN A 201 3.55 13.99 13.85
CA ASN A 201 4.79 14.71 13.92
C ASN A 201 5.54 14.22 15.17
N PRO A 202 6.12 13.02 15.11
CA PRO A 202 6.71 12.37 16.28
C PRO A 202 7.96 13.13 16.74
N GLN A 203 7.81 13.92 17.81
CA GLN A 203 8.94 14.65 18.41
C GLN A 203 9.88 13.66 19.07
N GLY A 204 11.16 13.70 18.71
CA GLY A 204 12.18 12.79 19.23
C GLY A 204 12.23 11.43 18.56
N TYR A 205 11.45 11.21 17.49
CA TYR A 205 11.42 9.94 16.75
C TYR A 205 11.39 10.16 15.23
N LYS A 206 11.89 9.18 14.50
CA LYS A 206 11.78 9.07 13.04
C LYS A 206 11.11 7.76 12.64
N LEU A 207 10.33 7.79 11.56
CA LEU A 207 9.93 6.58 10.86
C LEU A 207 10.96 6.23 9.79
N VAL A 208 11.43 4.99 9.83
CA VAL A 208 12.47 4.49 8.93
C VAL A 208 12.03 3.16 8.34
N LEU A 209 12.07 3.04 7.02
CA LEU A 209 11.93 1.75 6.37
C LEU A 209 13.30 1.12 6.16
N VAL A 210 13.38 -0.18 6.40
CA VAL A 210 14.56 -0.97 6.05
C VAL A 210 14.13 -2.03 5.05
N ASN A 211 14.52 -1.83 3.79
CA ASN A 211 14.18 -2.73 2.68
C ASN A 211 15.18 -3.89 2.62
N SER A 212 14.68 -5.09 2.84
CA SER A 212 15.45 -6.34 2.77
C SER A 212 15.96 -6.66 1.37
N GLN A 213 15.41 -6.00 0.34
CA GLN A 213 15.62 -6.31 -1.08
C GLN A 213 15.25 -7.77 -1.45
N VAL A 214 14.44 -8.43 -0.64
CA VAL A 214 13.75 -9.65 -1.04
C VAL A 214 12.61 -9.25 -1.94
N LYS A 215 12.68 -9.67 -3.20
CA LYS A 215 11.62 -9.39 -4.17
C LYS A 215 10.37 -10.17 -3.80
N HIS A 216 9.26 -9.50 -3.93
CA HIS A 216 7.96 -10.04 -3.62
C HIS A 216 6.97 -9.66 -4.72
N GLU A 217 6.28 -10.66 -5.24
CA GLU A 217 5.17 -10.47 -6.18
C GLU A 217 3.88 -10.92 -5.48
N LEU A 218 2.91 -10.02 -5.30
CA LEU A 218 1.62 -10.37 -4.68
C LEU A 218 0.77 -11.24 -5.60
N VAL A 219 0.87 -11.00 -6.91
CA VAL A 219 0.15 -11.79 -7.92
C VAL A 219 0.71 -13.20 -8.00
N GLY A 220 -0.15 -14.19 -7.80
CA GLY A 220 0.25 -15.61 -7.77
C GLY A 220 0.96 -16.06 -6.49
N SER A 221 1.08 -15.18 -5.49
CA SER A 221 1.65 -15.48 -4.18
C SER A 221 0.61 -16.07 -3.22
N PRO A 222 1.04 -16.55 -2.03
CA PRO A 222 0.14 -16.98 -0.95
C PRO A 222 -0.75 -15.85 -0.38
N TYR A 223 -0.67 -14.61 -0.87
CA TYR A 223 -1.48 -13.49 -0.39
C TYR A 223 -3.00 -13.78 -0.49
N ASN A 224 -3.46 -14.23 -1.66
CA ASN A 224 -4.87 -14.60 -1.84
C ASN A 224 -5.30 -15.77 -0.94
N ASP A 225 -4.36 -16.65 -0.56
CA ASP A 225 -4.64 -17.75 0.39
C ASP A 225 -4.90 -17.23 1.80
N ARG A 226 -4.20 -16.16 2.21
CA ARG A 226 -4.43 -15.51 3.52
C ARG A 226 -5.85 -14.96 3.62
N ARG A 227 -6.31 -14.29 2.58
CA ARG A 227 -7.69 -13.80 2.49
C ARG A 227 -8.69 -14.96 2.59
N ARG A 228 -8.51 -16.02 1.81
CA ARG A 228 -9.38 -17.21 1.84
C ARG A 228 -9.41 -17.89 3.21
N SER A 229 -8.27 -17.94 3.93
CA SER A 229 -8.23 -18.42 5.32
C SER A 229 -9.17 -17.63 6.21
N CYS A 230 -9.11 -16.31 6.17
CA CYS A 230 -9.98 -15.43 6.94
C CYS A 230 -11.45 -15.64 6.60
N GLU A 231 -11.78 -15.73 5.31
CA GLU A 231 -13.15 -15.95 4.81
C GLU A 231 -13.72 -17.27 5.31
N ARG A 232 -12.95 -18.37 5.29
CA ARG A 232 -13.38 -19.68 5.83
C ARG A 232 -13.71 -19.63 7.33
N VAL A 233 -12.88 -18.95 8.12
CA VAL A 233 -13.12 -18.83 9.57
C VAL A 233 -14.32 -17.93 9.84
N ALA A 234 -14.43 -16.80 9.15
CA ALA A 234 -15.58 -15.91 9.28
C ALA A 234 -16.89 -16.64 8.93
N GLU A 235 -16.90 -17.44 7.87
CA GLU A 235 -18.05 -18.26 7.48
C GLU A 235 -18.40 -19.33 8.57
N ALA A 236 -17.39 -19.98 9.14
CA ALA A 236 -17.60 -20.96 10.21
C ALA A 236 -18.22 -20.30 11.45
N ILE A 237 -17.72 -19.12 11.84
CA ILE A 237 -18.26 -18.36 12.97
C ILE A 237 -19.68 -17.88 12.66
N ASN A 238 -19.93 -17.33 11.46
CA ASN A 238 -21.24 -16.82 11.05
C ASN A 238 -22.36 -17.87 11.14
N LYS A 239 -22.09 -19.15 10.91
CA LYS A 239 -23.05 -20.24 11.05
C LYS A 239 -23.57 -20.39 12.48
N LEU A 240 -22.79 -20.06 13.50
CA LEU A 240 -23.14 -20.07 14.90
C LEU A 240 -23.58 -18.70 15.43
N HIS A 241 -23.00 -17.65 14.84
CA HIS A 241 -23.14 -16.25 15.22
C HIS A 241 -23.42 -15.40 13.98
N PRO A 242 -24.69 -15.32 13.52
CA PRO A 242 -25.07 -14.64 12.27
C PRO A 242 -24.74 -13.13 12.24
N GLU A 243 -24.49 -12.53 13.39
CA GLU A 243 -24.05 -11.12 13.51
C GLU A 243 -22.58 -10.91 13.10
N VAL A 244 -21.78 -11.98 13.00
CA VAL A 244 -20.38 -11.93 12.60
C VAL A 244 -20.29 -12.09 11.08
N GLU A 245 -20.18 -10.96 10.37
CA GLU A 245 -20.06 -10.94 8.91
C GLU A 245 -18.61 -11.07 8.41
N SER A 246 -17.66 -10.69 9.27
CA SER A 246 -16.22 -10.75 8.97
C SER A 246 -15.43 -10.91 10.27
N LEU A 247 -14.12 -11.16 10.19
CA LEU A 247 -13.26 -11.28 11.36
C LEU A 247 -13.18 -10.00 12.20
N ARG A 248 -13.55 -8.85 11.65
CA ARG A 248 -13.73 -7.61 12.42
C ARG A 248 -14.74 -7.76 13.57
N ASP A 249 -15.79 -8.55 13.37
CA ASP A 249 -16.87 -8.72 14.33
C ASP A 249 -16.59 -9.85 15.32
N ALA A 250 -15.63 -10.70 14.98
CA ALA A 250 -15.30 -11.89 15.74
C ALA A 250 -14.57 -11.57 17.04
N SER A 251 -14.79 -12.41 18.02
CA SER A 251 -14.03 -12.48 19.27
C SER A 251 -13.22 -13.76 19.36
N TYR A 252 -12.20 -13.77 20.22
CA TYR A 252 -11.43 -15.00 20.49
C TYR A 252 -12.31 -16.15 20.98
N LYS A 253 -13.35 -15.85 21.79
CA LYS A 253 -14.29 -16.87 22.26
C LYS A 253 -15.04 -17.53 21.10
N GLN A 254 -15.55 -16.75 20.16
CA GLN A 254 -16.24 -17.27 18.97
C GLN A 254 -15.29 -18.06 18.05
N LEU A 255 -14.02 -17.63 17.95
CA LEU A 255 -13.00 -18.40 17.24
C LEU A 255 -12.78 -19.77 17.90
N ASP A 256 -12.67 -19.82 19.22
CA ASP A 256 -12.48 -21.09 19.96
C ASP A 256 -13.66 -22.04 19.76
N GLU A 257 -14.90 -21.55 19.66
CA GLU A 257 -16.09 -22.34 19.41
C GLU A 257 -16.09 -23.08 18.05
N VAL A 258 -15.37 -22.52 17.06
CA VAL A 258 -15.27 -23.11 15.71
C VAL A 258 -13.91 -23.76 15.43
N ARG A 259 -12.98 -23.77 16.38
CA ARG A 259 -11.60 -24.24 16.18
C ARG A 259 -11.52 -25.67 15.66
N GLY A 260 -12.46 -26.54 16.05
CA GLY A 260 -12.56 -27.90 15.52
C GLY A 260 -13.17 -28.04 14.12
N GLN A 261 -13.66 -26.97 13.54
CA GLN A 261 -14.33 -26.93 12.23
C GLN A 261 -13.45 -26.33 11.13
N VAL A 262 -12.33 -25.72 11.49
CA VAL A 262 -11.35 -25.07 10.58
C VAL A 262 -9.98 -25.68 10.80
N SER A 263 -9.04 -25.44 9.88
CA SER A 263 -7.66 -25.87 10.08
C SER A 263 -6.99 -25.04 11.19
N GLU A 264 -5.99 -25.61 11.86
CA GLU A 264 -5.20 -24.85 12.87
C GLU A 264 -4.53 -23.63 12.25
N GLU A 265 -4.06 -23.76 11.02
CA GLU A 265 -3.48 -22.65 10.25
C GLU A 265 -4.50 -21.52 10.04
N ASP A 266 -5.72 -21.83 9.63
CA ASP A 266 -6.79 -20.85 9.46
C ASP A 266 -7.17 -20.18 10.81
N ALA A 267 -7.22 -20.98 11.89
CA ALA A 267 -7.52 -20.47 13.23
C ALA A 267 -6.42 -19.50 13.73
N LEU A 268 -5.14 -19.81 13.51
CA LEU A 268 -4.03 -18.92 13.87
C LEU A 268 -4.07 -17.60 13.08
N ARG A 269 -4.36 -17.66 11.78
CA ARG A 269 -4.52 -16.48 10.95
C ARG A 269 -5.69 -15.60 11.42
N ALA A 270 -6.81 -16.19 11.75
CA ALA A 270 -7.95 -15.47 12.30
C ALA A 270 -7.63 -14.85 13.68
N HIS A 271 -6.89 -15.57 14.52
CA HIS A 271 -6.45 -15.08 15.83
C HIS A 271 -5.63 -13.80 15.69
N TYR A 272 -4.66 -13.76 14.74
CA TYR A 272 -3.90 -12.56 14.43
C TYR A 272 -4.82 -11.38 14.04
N VAL A 273 -5.75 -11.59 13.10
CA VAL A 273 -6.62 -10.52 12.57
C VAL A 273 -7.52 -9.95 13.66
N ILE A 274 -8.09 -10.82 14.52
CA ILE A 274 -8.93 -10.39 15.66
C ILE A 274 -8.12 -9.48 16.60
N GLY A 275 -6.88 -9.85 16.89
CA GLY A 275 -6.00 -9.05 17.77
C GLY A 275 -5.51 -7.77 17.12
N GLU A 276 -5.27 -7.77 15.82
CA GLU A 276 -4.78 -6.59 15.10
C GLU A 276 -5.78 -5.43 15.15
N ARG A 277 -7.07 -5.72 15.14
CA ARG A 277 -8.13 -4.72 15.34
C ARG A 277 -7.90 -3.91 16.62
N GLU A 278 -7.65 -4.57 17.72
CA GLU A 278 -7.44 -3.90 19.03
C GLU A 278 -6.12 -3.13 19.04
N ARG A 279 -5.07 -3.67 18.40
CA ARG A 279 -3.77 -2.99 18.31
C ARG A 279 -3.87 -1.68 17.53
N VAL A 280 -4.64 -1.63 16.43
CA VAL A 280 -4.87 -0.38 15.67
C VAL A 280 -5.52 0.67 16.56
N LEU A 281 -6.58 0.33 17.28
CA LEU A 281 -7.28 1.27 18.16
C LEU A 281 -6.37 1.76 19.31
N THR A 282 -5.61 0.83 19.91
CA THR A 282 -4.64 1.17 20.95
C THR A 282 -3.58 2.14 20.46
N VAL A 283 -3.07 1.95 19.23
CA VAL A 283 -2.09 2.86 18.61
C VAL A 283 -2.69 4.25 18.36
N CYS A 284 -3.93 4.32 17.88
CA CYS A 284 -4.61 5.61 17.71
C CYS A 284 -4.68 6.38 19.04
N ASP A 285 -5.15 5.72 20.11
CA ASP A 285 -5.24 6.33 21.45
C ASP A 285 -3.87 6.72 22.03
N ALA A 286 -2.85 5.91 21.75
CA ALA A 286 -1.47 6.18 22.20
C ALA A 286 -0.87 7.39 21.48
N LEU A 287 -1.08 7.53 20.17
CA LEU A 287 -0.60 8.67 19.39
C LEU A 287 -1.23 9.98 19.84
N GLU A 288 -2.53 10.01 20.15
CA GLU A 288 -3.19 11.20 20.69
C GLU A 288 -2.58 11.67 22.02
N LYS A 289 -2.02 10.74 22.81
CA LYS A 289 -1.35 11.00 24.10
C LYS A 289 0.15 11.23 23.95
N GLY A 290 0.71 11.07 22.75
CA GLY A 290 2.17 11.10 22.53
C GLY A 290 2.92 9.92 23.16
N ASP A 291 2.23 8.80 23.41
CA ASP A 291 2.81 7.58 24.00
C ASP A 291 3.41 6.69 22.92
N TYR A 292 4.61 7.05 22.45
CA TYR A 292 5.32 6.30 21.41
C TYR A 292 5.85 4.95 21.90
N GLU A 293 6.02 4.74 23.20
CA GLU A 293 6.41 3.44 23.75
C GLU A 293 5.29 2.41 23.54
N THR A 294 4.04 2.78 23.81
CA THR A 294 2.88 1.93 23.52
C THR A 294 2.75 1.67 22.03
N VAL A 295 2.95 2.69 21.17
CA VAL A 295 2.96 2.49 19.71
C VAL A 295 3.99 1.44 19.30
N GLY A 296 5.23 1.57 19.78
CA GLY A 296 6.32 0.65 19.48
C GLY A 296 6.04 -0.78 19.96
N LYS A 297 5.49 -0.93 21.17
CA LYS A 297 5.09 -2.23 21.71
C LYS A 297 4.04 -2.90 20.79
N MET A 298 3.02 -2.18 20.36
CA MET A 298 2.00 -2.71 19.43
C MET A 298 2.61 -3.09 18.08
N MET A 299 3.57 -2.33 17.57
CA MET A 299 4.29 -2.68 16.34
C MET A 299 5.03 -4.02 16.47
N TYR A 300 5.70 -4.26 17.61
CA TYR A 300 6.36 -5.55 17.84
C TYR A 300 5.39 -6.71 18.00
N GLU A 301 4.25 -6.51 18.68
CA GLU A 301 3.21 -7.53 18.80
C GLU A 301 2.61 -7.87 17.43
N THR A 302 2.39 -6.86 16.58
CA THR A 302 1.95 -7.06 15.19
C THR A 302 2.98 -7.88 14.41
N HIS A 303 4.30 -7.60 14.56
CA HIS A 303 5.33 -8.38 13.88
C HIS A 303 5.29 -9.86 14.29
N GLU A 304 5.19 -10.14 15.59
CA GLU A 304 5.08 -11.53 16.09
C GLU A 304 3.88 -12.24 15.48
N GLY A 305 2.71 -11.58 15.44
CA GLY A 305 1.51 -12.14 14.82
C GLY A 305 1.68 -12.38 13.32
N LEU A 306 2.25 -11.41 12.58
CA LEU A 306 2.52 -11.56 11.14
C LEU A 306 3.54 -12.66 10.84
N SER A 307 4.55 -12.83 11.69
CA SER A 307 5.59 -13.86 11.51
C SER A 307 5.12 -15.25 11.91
N LYS A 308 4.46 -15.39 13.07
CA LYS A 308 4.20 -16.70 13.71
C LYS A 308 2.79 -17.24 13.44
N GLU A 309 1.78 -16.36 13.35
CA GLU A 309 0.38 -16.76 13.22
C GLU A 309 -0.10 -16.61 11.78
N TYR A 310 0.22 -15.48 11.16
CA TYR A 310 -0.20 -15.15 9.79
C TYR A 310 0.76 -15.67 8.71
N GLU A 311 1.99 -15.97 9.09
CA GLU A 311 3.03 -16.58 8.26
C GLU A 311 3.31 -15.80 6.96
N VAL A 312 3.47 -14.48 7.09
CA VAL A 312 3.82 -13.59 5.96
C VAL A 312 5.23 -13.01 6.09
N SER A 313 6.03 -13.49 7.04
CA SER A 313 7.42 -13.09 7.18
C SER A 313 8.35 -13.91 6.28
N CYS A 314 9.61 -13.51 6.26
CA CYS A 314 10.73 -14.29 5.77
C CYS A 314 11.94 -14.08 6.70
N VAL A 315 12.95 -14.92 6.54
CA VAL A 315 14.16 -14.92 7.40
C VAL A 315 14.82 -13.54 7.45
N GLU A 316 14.84 -12.82 6.34
CA GLU A 316 15.42 -11.49 6.24
C GLU A 316 14.62 -10.45 7.03
N LEU A 317 13.28 -10.49 6.98
CA LEU A 317 12.42 -9.56 7.71
C LEU A 317 12.44 -9.82 9.22
N ASP A 318 12.41 -11.08 9.63
CA ASP A 318 12.56 -11.45 11.05
C ASP A 318 13.91 -10.99 11.57
N TYR A 319 14.98 -11.17 10.81
CA TYR A 319 16.30 -10.73 11.23
C TYR A 319 16.43 -9.20 11.31
N LEU A 320 15.79 -8.44 10.43
CA LEU A 320 15.72 -6.98 10.56
C LEU A 320 14.99 -6.55 11.84
N ASN A 321 13.92 -7.25 12.21
CA ASN A 321 13.19 -7.02 13.45
C ASN A 321 14.04 -7.37 14.68
N ASP A 322 14.79 -8.48 14.62
CA ASP A 322 15.73 -8.87 15.70
C ASP A 322 16.80 -7.80 15.92
N ILE A 323 17.41 -7.30 14.83
CA ILE A 323 18.38 -6.20 14.93
C ILE A 323 17.74 -4.96 15.58
N ALA A 324 16.52 -4.60 15.18
CA ALA A 324 15.83 -3.45 15.76
C ALA A 324 15.61 -3.62 17.28
N ARG A 325 15.23 -4.83 17.72
CA ARG A 325 15.10 -5.16 19.16
C ARG A 325 16.45 -5.06 19.92
N GLU A 326 17.49 -5.65 19.34
CA GLU A 326 18.85 -5.63 19.93
C GLU A 326 19.40 -4.21 20.10
N GLU A 327 19.14 -3.33 19.14
CA GLU A 327 19.59 -1.94 19.14
C GLU A 327 18.64 -0.99 19.92
N GLY A 328 17.60 -1.52 20.58
CA GLY A 328 16.68 -0.73 21.40
C GLY A 328 15.74 0.17 20.62
N VAL A 329 15.46 -0.13 19.34
CA VAL A 329 14.48 0.60 18.53
C VAL A 329 13.11 0.48 19.18
N THR A 330 12.39 1.59 19.30
CA THR A 330 11.12 1.68 20.03
C THR A 330 10.04 0.76 19.45
N GLY A 331 9.95 0.63 18.12
CA GLY A 331 9.03 -0.28 17.46
C GLY A 331 9.51 -0.70 16.09
N SER A 332 9.26 -1.96 15.71
CA SER A 332 9.61 -2.49 14.39
C SER A 332 8.62 -3.59 13.97
N ARG A 333 8.25 -3.61 12.71
CA ARG A 333 7.40 -4.65 12.13
C ARG A 333 7.51 -4.73 10.61
N ILE A 334 7.07 -5.83 10.04
CA ILE A 334 6.85 -6.00 8.60
C ILE A 334 5.83 -4.98 8.11
N MET A 335 6.05 -4.35 6.97
CA MET A 335 5.13 -3.41 6.35
C MET A 335 4.58 -3.95 5.03
N GLY A 336 3.26 -3.80 4.83
CA GLY A 336 2.56 -4.27 3.63
C GLY A 336 2.22 -5.76 3.68
N GLY A 337 2.06 -6.38 2.53
CA GLY A 337 1.59 -7.77 2.39
C GLY A 337 2.56 -8.85 2.89
N GLY A 338 3.78 -8.49 3.26
CA GLY A 338 4.80 -9.44 3.72
C GLY A 338 5.51 -10.19 2.58
N PHE A 339 6.05 -11.37 2.88
CA PHE A 339 6.83 -12.26 2.00
C PHE A 339 8.13 -11.64 1.46
N GLY A 340 8.55 -10.51 1.96
CA GLY A 340 9.67 -9.66 1.55
C GLY A 340 9.36 -8.18 1.75
N GLY A 341 10.10 -7.31 1.09
CA GLY A 341 9.92 -5.86 1.22
C GLY A 341 10.62 -5.28 2.45
N CYS A 342 9.92 -4.45 3.21
CA CYS A 342 10.49 -3.66 4.29
C CYS A 342 9.99 -4.04 5.68
N THR A 343 10.81 -3.74 6.70
CA THR A 343 10.31 -3.39 8.02
C THR A 343 10.09 -1.88 8.11
N ILE A 344 9.06 -1.47 8.88
CA ILE A 344 8.85 -0.09 9.33
C ILE A 344 9.29 0.02 10.77
N ASN A 345 10.08 1.03 11.09
CA ASN A 345 10.75 1.18 12.37
C ASN A 345 10.47 2.58 12.94
N LEU A 346 10.05 2.64 14.19
CA LEU A 346 9.92 3.87 14.97
C LEU A 346 11.19 4.02 15.80
N VAL A 347 12.09 4.89 15.38
CA VAL A 347 13.46 5.01 15.92
C VAL A 347 13.59 6.32 16.67
N ALA A 348 14.02 6.27 17.94
CA ALA A 348 14.35 7.47 18.69
C ALA A 348 15.53 8.22 18.03
N ASP A 349 15.47 9.56 18.03
CA ASP A 349 16.45 10.40 17.33
C ASP A 349 17.90 10.10 17.74
N GLU A 350 18.14 9.83 19.03
CA GLU A 350 19.47 9.48 19.56
C GLU A 350 19.99 8.11 19.08
N LEU A 351 19.12 7.20 18.68
CA LEU A 351 19.49 5.89 18.17
C LEU A 351 19.63 5.84 16.66
N TYR A 352 19.10 6.83 15.93
CA TYR A 352 18.92 6.79 14.49
C TYR A 352 20.23 6.52 13.72
N ASP A 353 21.29 7.27 13.96
CA ASP A 353 22.54 7.13 13.23
C ASP A 353 23.20 5.76 13.50
N ASN A 354 23.18 5.31 14.78
CA ASN A 354 23.70 4.00 15.15
C ASN A 354 22.87 2.88 14.51
N PHE A 355 21.56 2.95 14.60
CA PHE A 355 20.67 1.95 14.00
C PHE A 355 20.88 1.82 12.49
N CYS A 356 20.91 2.95 11.75
CA CYS A 356 21.15 2.96 10.32
C CYS A 356 22.49 2.34 9.91
N LYS A 357 23.52 2.51 10.73
CA LYS A 357 24.83 1.89 10.51
C LYS A 357 24.79 0.39 10.81
N VAL A 358 24.35 0.03 12.01
CA VAL A 358 24.39 -1.35 12.52
C VAL A 358 23.49 -2.28 11.69
N VAL A 359 22.29 -1.83 11.28
CA VAL A 359 21.39 -2.64 10.45
C VAL A 359 22.02 -2.99 9.10
N LYS A 360 22.77 -2.07 8.49
CA LYS A 360 23.50 -2.35 7.24
C LYS A 360 24.62 -3.36 7.47
N GLU A 361 25.45 -3.15 8.48
CA GLU A 361 26.60 -4.02 8.81
C GLU A 361 26.14 -5.45 9.16
N LYS A 362 25.20 -5.60 10.10
CA LYS A 362 24.70 -6.92 10.53
C LYS A 362 24.00 -7.67 9.41
N PHE A 363 23.13 -6.97 8.67
CA PHE A 363 22.39 -7.59 7.56
C PHE A 363 23.33 -8.02 6.42
N ALA A 364 24.28 -7.17 6.04
CA ALA A 364 25.27 -7.49 5.01
C ALA A 364 26.16 -8.68 5.42
N ALA A 365 26.55 -8.74 6.69
CA ALA A 365 27.33 -9.86 7.22
C ALA A 365 26.59 -11.19 7.11
N LYS A 366 25.26 -11.19 7.29
CA LYS A 366 24.44 -12.42 7.25
C LYS A 366 24.00 -12.81 5.84
N PHE A 367 23.61 -11.83 5.01
CA PHE A 367 22.97 -12.09 3.71
C PHE A 367 23.82 -11.70 2.49
N GLY A 368 25.03 -11.15 2.68
CA GLY A 368 25.95 -10.78 1.60
C GLY A 368 25.51 -9.56 0.78
N LYS A 369 24.50 -8.82 1.23
CA LYS A 369 24.00 -7.59 0.61
C LYS A 369 23.55 -6.59 1.67
N GLU A 370 23.77 -5.30 1.45
CA GLU A 370 23.25 -4.26 2.36
C GLU A 370 21.73 -4.07 2.14
N PRO A 371 20.95 -3.83 3.22
CA PRO A 371 19.58 -3.39 3.08
C PRO A 371 19.54 -1.91 2.67
N ILE A 372 18.41 -1.46 2.12
CA ILE A 372 18.23 -0.04 1.79
C ILE A 372 17.45 0.62 2.94
N VAL A 373 18.05 1.64 3.55
CA VAL A 373 17.40 2.45 4.58
C VAL A 373 16.73 3.66 3.92
N ILE A 374 15.46 3.91 4.23
CA ILE A 374 14.64 4.96 3.62
C ILE A 374 13.95 5.74 4.73
N ASP A 375 14.22 7.04 4.80
CA ASP A 375 13.48 7.93 5.70
C ASP A 375 12.06 8.15 5.17
N VAL A 376 11.10 8.06 6.07
CA VAL A 376 9.69 8.27 5.76
C VAL A 376 9.30 9.70 6.07
N VAL A 377 8.77 10.37 5.06
CA VAL A 377 8.13 11.68 5.22
C VAL A 377 6.69 11.57 4.74
N ILE A 378 5.74 11.90 5.63
CA ILE A 378 4.32 11.85 5.31
C ILE A 378 3.97 13.01 4.38
N GLY A 379 3.41 12.68 3.23
CA GLY A 379 3.13 13.57 2.10
C GLY A 379 1.63 13.71 1.79
N ASP A 380 1.35 14.50 0.76
CA ASP A 380 -0.01 14.69 0.25
C ASP A 380 -0.41 13.59 -0.74
N GLY A 381 -1.71 13.34 -0.85
CA GLY A 381 -2.32 12.40 -1.78
C GLY A 381 -2.23 12.81 -3.25
N ALA A 382 -2.99 12.10 -4.09
CA ALA A 382 -3.05 12.34 -5.53
C ALA A 382 -3.46 13.80 -5.84
N ARG A 383 -2.73 14.44 -6.77
CA ARG A 383 -2.90 15.86 -7.09
C ARG A 383 -2.40 16.22 -8.48
N LYS A 384 -2.91 17.30 -9.03
CA LYS A 384 -2.38 17.96 -10.22
C LYS A 384 -1.16 18.81 -9.83
N LEU A 385 -0.11 18.74 -10.61
CA LEU A 385 1.10 19.55 -10.41
C LEU A 385 1.15 20.76 -11.34
N CYS A 386 0.75 20.60 -12.61
CA CYS A 386 0.61 21.70 -13.56
C CYS A 386 -0.23 21.30 -14.80
#